data_e64c4b8fa926f91bdb94f4fda4378afd
#
_entry.id   e64c4b8fa926f91bdb94f4fda4378afd
#
_cell.length_a   1.000
_cell.length_b   1.000
_cell.length_c   1.000
_cell.angle_alpha   90.00
_cell.angle_beta   90.00
_cell.angle_gamma   90.00
#
_symmetry.space_group_name_H-M   'P 1'
#
loop_
_entity.id
_entity.type
_entity.pdbx_description
1 polymer ?
#
loop_
_entity_poly.entity_id
_entity_poly.type
_entity_poly.pdbx_seq_one_letter_code
_entity_poly.pdbx_strand_id
1 'polypeptide(L)'
;MAITEVRIHPAIGIARVGNSDSDFFIGPERRWDRSAPTGGYKDTQCRIKRQAARFRVFGYDNGVPVELTTANSTVAWTVHLVNRKAVAPGFPSGTPRNSGYTGADRDGLAIDPDSRTLDGTNQRKVFDSGTFKVKNQAAVTVPLGEIRTDNDGRLLVLGGFGNSGSPSNHALGSFGDSEEWHDDVSDGPVTAKVTVGGQTFTAAGAWVIVAPPKFAPPIDNVLRYWDMLFDVFVKDGQLQVPATPSYVNDIYPILQGAADTLAVNSDAIGHHGFTHPMAGSSSVVNRLTATGTSHMPKLESEANNGLHDLKLTDTQIAIMQKWAASTFNNDWHSAWGQSPPPDATITPDGLDKAALENCVGGALFPGIEAGAFLRDATKFLSVALVNAVPSFRIDHSKVSAGQVTQSMAVPWQSDFLACATYWWPVPRPNQVKVAGQGTKDWTRSVANTEEFVAGKWNKMGFVTRQGGDLVETDRCDTADTWVSLVTPTLIFHDVPQGPMGPLAKRRGPLCSRSVRPLRSF
;
A
#
# COMPACT_ATOMS: atom_id res chain seq x y z
N MET A 1 -14.79 24.85 -22.32
CA MET A 1 -14.57 23.42 -22.10
C MET A 1 -15.92 22.75 -21.90
N ALA A 2 -16.25 21.79 -22.74
CA ALA A 2 -17.50 21.03 -22.62
C ALA A 2 -17.18 19.67 -21.96
N ILE A 3 -17.12 19.66 -20.64
CA ILE A 3 -16.93 18.40 -19.90
C ILE A 3 -18.12 17.49 -20.16
N THR A 4 -17.85 16.29 -20.66
CA THR A 4 -18.86 15.29 -20.99
C THR A 4 -18.87 14.12 -20.00
N GLU A 5 -17.77 13.91 -19.30
CA GLU A 5 -17.59 12.84 -18.31
C GLU A 5 -16.66 13.28 -17.19
N VAL A 6 -16.87 12.72 -15.99
CA VAL A 6 -16.01 13.00 -14.83
C VAL A 6 -15.61 11.68 -14.19
N ARG A 7 -14.33 11.50 -13.86
CA ARG A 7 -13.79 10.29 -13.22
C ARG A 7 -12.86 10.63 -12.07
N ILE A 8 -12.86 9.75 -11.06
CA ILE A 8 -11.92 9.80 -9.94
C ILE A 8 -10.69 8.95 -10.26
N HIS A 9 -9.50 9.45 -9.97
CA HIS A 9 -8.24 8.72 -10.09
C HIS A 9 -7.36 8.90 -8.85
N PRO A 10 -6.62 7.84 -8.43
CA PRO A 10 -6.59 6.51 -9.04
C PRO A 10 -7.93 5.78 -8.91
N ALA A 11 -8.20 4.86 -9.83
CA ALA A 11 -9.40 4.01 -9.78
C ALA A 11 -9.42 3.10 -8.53
N ILE A 12 -8.23 2.66 -8.08
CA ILE A 12 -8.00 1.98 -6.81
C ILE A 12 -6.83 2.68 -6.12
N GLY A 13 -7.11 3.33 -4.99
CA GLY A 13 -6.11 4.00 -4.16
C GLY A 13 -5.70 3.14 -2.97
N ILE A 14 -4.43 3.22 -2.59
CA ILE A 14 -3.86 2.42 -1.51
C ILE A 14 -3.42 3.33 -0.37
N ALA A 15 -4.13 3.27 0.73
CA ALA A 15 -3.72 3.83 2.01
C ALA A 15 -3.06 2.73 2.87
N ARG A 16 -2.23 3.13 3.83
CA ARG A 16 -1.60 2.17 4.76
C ARG A 16 -1.68 2.67 6.19
N VAL A 17 -1.91 1.75 7.11
CA VAL A 17 -1.92 2.05 8.54
C VAL A 17 -0.54 2.51 9.02
N GLY A 18 -0.52 3.26 10.12
CA GLY A 18 0.69 3.69 10.79
C GLY A 18 0.34 4.34 12.11
N ASN A 19 1.20 4.24 13.11
CA ASN A 19 0.89 4.65 14.48
C ASN A 19 1.36 6.07 14.85
N SER A 20 1.77 6.88 13.87
CA SER A 20 2.00 8.32 14.12
C SER A 20 0.67 9.05 14.27
N ASP A 21 0.54 9.88 15.32
CA ASP A 21 -0.70 10.61 15.61
C ASP A 21 -1.00 11.70 14.57
N SER A 22 0.03 12.38 14.07
CA SER A 22 -0.11 13.56 13.21
C SER A 22 0.50 13.38 11.83
N ASP A 23 1.63 12.65 11.75
CA ASP A 23 2.44 12.61 10.54
C ASP A 23 1.95 11.54 9.57
N PHE A 24 1.92 11.94 8.31
CA PHE A 24 1.57 11.07 7.19
C PHE A 24 2.36 11.48 5.94
N PHE A 25 2.38 10.61 4.97
CA PHE A 25 2.89 10.92 3.62
C PHE A 25 1.88 10.46 2.57
N ILE A 26 1.99 11.02 1.36
CA ILE A 26 1.13 10.63 0.25
C ILE A 26 1.78 9.46 -0.48
N GLY A 27 1.00 8.44 -0.76
CA GLY A 27 1.44 7.29 -1.56
C GLY A 27 1.83 7.70 -2.99
N PRO A 28 2.43 6.80 -3.78
CA PRO A 28 2.91 7.11 -5.12
C PRO A 28 1.80 7.67 -6.03
N GLU A 29 2.07 8.82 -6.66
CA GLU A 29 1.21 9.46 -7.65
C GLU A 29 1.84 9.48 -9.05
N ARG A 30 3.14 9.19 -9.14
CA ARG A 30 3.90 9.10 -10.38
C ARG A 30 4.54 7.73 -10.47
N ARG A 31 4.53 7.16 -11.65
CA ARG A 31 5.23 5.90 -11.89
C ARG A 31 6.73 6.10 -11.66
N TRP A 32 7.42 5.07 -11.28
CA TRP A 32 8.87 5.05 -11.01
C TRP A 32 9.33 5.95 -9.84
N ASP A 33 8.45 6.71 -9.20
CA ASP A 33 8.82 7.47 -8.01
C ASP A 33 8.95 6.51 -6.81
N ARG A 34 10.18 6.24 -6.44
CA ARG A 34 10.56 5.37 -5.32
C ARG A 34 11.30 6.15 -4.23
N SER A 35 11.20 7.48 -4.25
CA SER A 35 11.78 8.35 -3.24
C SER A 35 11.11 8.14 -1.89
N ALA A 36 11.94 8.15 -0.84
CA ALA A 36 11.41 8.17 0.51
C ALA A 36 10.70 9.51 0.79
N PRO A 37 9.64 9.51 1.59
CA PRO A 37 8.99 10.76 1.98
C PRO A 37 9.94 11.65 2.78
N THR A 38 9.70 12.95 2.74
CA THR A 38 10.47 13.92 3.52
C THR A 38 10.46 13.54 5.01
N GLY A 39 11.65 13.46 5.60
CA GLY A 39 11.81 13.02 6.99
C GLY A 39 11.58 11.53 7.23
N GLY A 40 11.69 10.68 6.19
CA GLY A 40 11.59 9.22 6.30
C GLY A 40 10.18 8.69 6.56
N TYR A 41 10.09 7.39 6.82
CA TYR A 41 8.83 6.68 7.03
C TYR A 41 8.33 6.73 8.48
N LYS A 42 9.14 7.23 9.40
CA LYS A 42 8.78 7.41 10.81
C LYS A 42 8.87 8.87 11.24
N ASP A 43 8.11 9.18 12.27
CA ASP A 43 8.20 10.48 12.94
C ASP A 43 9.35 10.53 13.95
N THR A 44 9.55 11.69 14.59
CA THR A 44 10.61 11.90 15.58
C THR A 44 10.47 11.07 16.86
N GLN A 45 9.29 10.46 17.08
CA GLN A 45 9.03 9.52 18.18
C GLN A 45 9.12 8.06 17.72
N CYS A 46 9.69 7.83 16.55
CA CYS A 46 9.85 6.50 15.98
C CYS A 46 8.55 5.76 15.67
N ARG A 47 7.47 6.48 15.42
CA ARG A 47 6.18 5.93 15.02
C ARG A 47 6.06 5.95 13.50
N ILE A 48 5.46 4.91 12.93
CA ILE A 48 5.27 4.80 11.48
C ILE A 48 4.25 5.84 11.02
N LYS A 49 4.63 6.67 10.04
CA LYS A 49 3.73 7.60 9.36
C LYS A 49 2.70 6.82 8.55
N ARG A 50 1.43 7.24 8.61
CA ARG A 50 0.39 6.66 7.75
C ARG A 50 0.65 7.04 6.29
N GLN A 51 0.46 6.10 5.36
CA GLN A 51 0.40 6.43 3.94
C GLN A 51 -1.02 6.86 3.58
N ALA A 52 -1.20 8.08 3.08
CA ALA A 52 -2.47 8.54 2.54
C ALA A 52 -2.63 8.13 1.07
N ALA A 53 -3.82 7.67 0.70
CA ALA A 53 -4.23 7.62 -0.70
C ALA A 53 -4.81 8.99 -1.09
N ARG A 54 -4.26 9.64 -2.11
CA ARG A 54 -4.79 10.89 -2.64
C ARG A 54 -5.59 10.62 -3.90
N PHE A 55 -6.84 11.09 -3.91
CA PHE A 55 -7.74 11.00 -5.05
C PHE A 55 -7.94 12.37 -5.68
N ARG A 56 -7.97 12.37 -7.01
CA ARG A 56 -8.17 13.54 -7.86
C ARG A 56 -9.37 13.31 -8.77
N VAL A 57 -10.04 14.36 -9.16
CA VAL A 57 -11.13 14.32 -10.14
C VAL A 57 -10.64 14.88 -11.46
N PHE A 58 -10.93 14.17 -12.54
CA PHE A 58 -10.67 14.65 -13.89
C PHE A 58 -11.99 14.72 -14.68
N GLY A 59 -12.22 15.86 -15.32
CA GLY A 59 -13.23 16.04 -16.33
C GLY A 59 -12.63 15.77 -17.72
N TYR A 60 -13.42 15.20 -18.62
CA TYR A 60 -12.98 14.86 -19.96
C TYR A 60 -13.69 15.75 -20.98
N ASP A 61 -12.92 16.57 -21.71
CA ASP A 61 -13.36 17.40 -22.84
C ASP A 61 -12.89 16.72 -24.13
N ASN A 62 -13.82 16.10 -24.87
CA ASN A 62 -13.49 15.31 -26.06
C ASN A 62 -12.38 14.25 -25.81
N GLY A 63 -12.41 13.61 -24.65
CA GLY A 63 -11.43 12.60 -24.26
C GLY A 63 -10.13 13.16 -23.66
N VAL A 64 -9.92 14.48 -23.66
CA VAL A 64 -8.75 15.11 -23.05
C VAL A 64 -9.02 15.34 -21.56
N PRO A 65 -8.20 14.77 -20.64
CA PRO A 65 -8.40 14.94 -19.22
C PRO A 65 -7.97 16.33 -18.74
N VAL A 66 -8.80 16.93 -17.90
CA VAL A 66 -8.50 18.19 -17.19
C VAL A 66 -8.76 17.97 -15.72
N GLU A 67 -7.79 18.22 -14.86
CA GLU A 67 -7.98 18.09 -13.40
C GLU A 67 -8.98 19.16 -12.91
N LEU A 68 -9.96 18.69 -12.15
CA LEU A 68 -10.99 19.52 -11.53
C LEU A 68 -10.62 19.74 -10.05
N THR A 69 -10.36 21.00 -9.72
CA THR A 69 -9.97 21.46 -8.39
C THR A 69 -10.90 22.59 -7.94
N THR A 70 -10.74 23.10 -6.75
CA THR A 70 -11.50 24.26 -6.26
C THR A 70 -11.31 25.54 -7.07
N ALA A 71 -10.28 25.59 -7.94
CA ALA A 71 -10.07 26.70 -8.85
C ALA A 71 -11.07 26.73 -10.03
N ASN A 72 -11.63 25.61 -10.42
CA ASN A 72 -12.50 25.48 -11.60
C ASN A 72 -13.78 24.65 -11.40
N SER A 73 -13.97 24.10 -10.20
CA SER A 73 -15.11 23.24 -9.87
C SER A 73 -15.43 23.24 -8.37
N THR A 74 -16.56 22.65 -8.00
CA THR A 74 -16.81 22.23 -6.63
C THR A 74 -16.92 20.72 -6.58
N VAL A 75 -16.31 20.10 -5.57
CA VAL A 75 -16.29 18.65 -5.41
C VAL A 75 -16.79 18.30 -4.01
N ALA A 76 -17.84 17.49 -3.94
CA ALA A 76 -18.32 16.88 -2.71
C ALA A 76 -17.96 15.40 -2.72
N TRP A 77 -17.00 15.02 -1.88
CA TRP A 77 -16.48 13.67 -1.72
C TRP A 77 -17.29 12.87 -0.71
N THR A 78 -17.52 11.59 -0.98
CA THR A 78 -18.07 10.65 -0.01
C THR A 78 -17.25 9.37 -0.01
N VAL A 79 -16.87 8.92 1.19
CA VAL A 79 -16.09 7.69 1.42
C VAL A 79 -16.78 6.84 2.48
N HIS A 80 -16.78 5.53 2.31
CA HIS A 80 -17.32 4.58 3.28
C HIS A 80 -16.30 3.49 3.55
N LEU A 81 -15.60 3.54 4.68
CA LEU A 81 -14.63 2.52 5.12
C LEU A 81 -15.30 1.52 6.05
N VAL A 82 -15.08 0.23 5.77
CA VAL A 82 -15.63 -0.87 6.59
C VAL A 82 -14.56 -1.95 6.77
N ASN A 83 -14.51 -2.58 7.94
CA ASN A 83 -13.77 -3.81 8.19
C ASN A 83 -14.75 -4.96 8.42
N ARG A 84 -14.70 -5.96 7.56
CA ARG A 84 -15.56 -7.16 7.60
C ARG A 84 -14.77 -8.45 7.85
N LYS A 85 -13.53 -8.37 8.25
CA LYS A 85 -12.65 -9.54 8.39
C LYS A 85 -13.19 -10.59 9.37
N ALA A 86 -13.67 -10.16 10.52
CA ALA A 86 -14.16 -11.07 11.55
C ALA A 86 -15.48 -11.77 11.19
N VAL A 87 -16.25 -11.24 10.22
CA VAL A 87 -17.49 -11.86 9.74
C VAL A 87 -17.31 -12.72 8.49
N ALA A 88 -16.15 -12.62 7.83
CA ALA A 88 -15.88 -13.33 6.59
C ALA A 88 -15.38 -14.76 6.85
N PRO A 89 -15.42 -15.63 5.83
CA PRO A 89 -14.67 -16.88 5.87
C PRO A 89 -13.19 -16.65 6.10
N GLY A 90 -12.57 -17.50 6.91
CA GLY A 90 -11.16 -17.49 7.17
C GLY A 90 -10.33 -17.92 5.97
N PHE A 91 -9.06 -17.62 6.03
CA PHE A 91 -8.07 -17.97 5.01
C PHE A 91 -7.18 -19.12 5.51
N PRO A 92 -6.75 -20.07 4.68
CA PRO A 92 -7.13 -20.31 3.28
C PRO A 92 -8.30 -21.30 3.14
N SER A 93 -8.83 -21.81 4.25
CA SER A 93 -9.73 -22.96 4.30
C SER A 93 -11.16 -22.66 3.80
N GLY A 94 -11.54 -21.38 3.72
CA GLY A 94 -12.92 -20.99 3.49
C GLY A 94 -13.86 -21.27 4.67
N THR A 95 -13.34 -21.76 5.81
CA THR A 95 -14.12 -21.96 7.03
C THR A 95 -14.48 -20.60 7.61
N PRO A 96 -15.73 -20.36 8.02
CA PRO A 96 -16.10 -19.11 8.65
C PRO A 96 -15.31 -18.86 9.93
N ARG A 97 -14.66 -17.71 10.03
CA ARG A 97 -14.14 -17.17 11.29
C ARG A 97 -15.29 -16.98 12.25
N ASN A 98 -15.04 -17.11 13.52
CA ASN A 98 -16.07 -16.93 14.55
C ASN A 98 -17.32 -17.78 14.27
N SER A 99 -17.11 -19.08 14.00
CA SER A 99 -18.17 -20.01 13.56
C SER A 99 -19.32 -20.14 14.58
N GLY A 100 -19.05 -19.86 15.87
CA GLY A 100 -20.05 -19.80 16.95
C GLY A 100 -20.95 -18.57 16.92
N TYR A 101 -20.75 -17.61 15.98
CA TYR A 101 -21.49 -16.38 15.85
C TYR A 101 -22.51 -16.44 14.72
N THR A 102 -23.76 -16.07 14.98
CA THR A 102 -24.85 -16.06 14.00
C THR A 102 -25.76 -14.85 14.20
N GLY A 103 -26.50 -14.44 13.15
CA GLY A 103 -27.44 -13.31 13.21
C GLY A 103 -26.78 -12.02 13.73
N ALA A 104 -27.48 -11.31 14.59
CA ALA A 104 -27.03 -10.02 15.12
C ALA A 104 -25.67 -10.10 15.88
N ASP A 105 -25.33 -11.21 16.50
CA ASP A 105 -24.03 -11.39 17.15
C ASP A 105 -22.91 -11.41 16.11
N ARG A 106 -23.13 -12.05 14.95
CA ARG A 106 -22.18 -12.06 13.85
C ARG A 106 -22.07 -10.69 13.20
N ASP A 107 -23.21 -10.01 12.98
CA ASP A 107 -23.23 -8.66 12.40
C ASP A 107 -22.45 -7.68 13.28
N GLY A 108 -22.49 -7.84 14.60
CA GLY A 108 -21.73 -7.04 15.56
C GLY A 108 -20.20 -7.17 15.46
N LEU A 109 -19.70 -8.16 14.73
CA LEU A 109 -18.26 -8.31 14.44
C LEU A 109 -17.80 -7.50 13.21
N ALA A 110 -18.70 -6.89 12.46
CA ALA A 110 -18.35 -5.96 11.39
C ALA A 110 -18.16 -4.55 11.98
N ILE A 111 -17.09 -3.88 11.59
CA ILE A 111 -16.80 -2.51 12.02
C ILE A 111 -17.22 -1.58 10.90
N ASP A 112 -18.32 -0.89 11.10
CA ASP A 112 -18.90 0.06 10.14
C ASP A 112 -19.18 1.40 10.82
N PRO A 113 -18.37 2.42 10.58
CA PRO A 113 -18.56 3.77 11.12
C PRO A 113 -19.48 4.65 10.29
N ASP A 114 -20.19 4.11 9.30
CA ASP A 114 -20.94 4.84 8.28
C ASP A 114 -20.06 5.69 7.34
N SER A 115 -20.66 6.18 6.26
CA SER A 115 -19.96 7.03 5.30
C SER A 115 -19.67 8.43 5.86
N ARG A 116 -18.65 9.07 5.32
CA ARG A 116 -18.28 10.46 5.60
C ARG A 116 -18.24 11.26 4.32
N THR A 117 -18.77 12.48 4.36
CA THR A 117 -18.78 13.41 3.22
C THR A 117 -18.03 14.69 3.56
N LEU A 118 -17.18 15.15 2.64
CA LEU A 118 -16.43 16.42 2.71
C LEU A 118 -16.62 17.21 1.42
N ASP A 119 -16.60 18.53 1.55
CA ASP A 119 -16.52 19.48 0.44
C ASP A 119 -15.52 20.61 0.77
N GLY A 120 -15.12 21.37 -0.25
CA GLY A 120 -14.16 22.48 -0.07
C GLY A 120 -12.75 22.02 0.24
N THR A 121 -11.96 22.89 0.85
CA THR A 121 -10.54 22.72 1.14
C THR A 121 -10.26 22.57 2.62
N ASN A 122 -9.18 21.88 2.98
CA ASN A 122 -8.68 21.76 4.37
C ASN A 122 -9.73 21.25 5.37
N GLN A 123 -10.65 20.46 4.91
CA GLN A 123 -11.66 19.81 5.75
C GLN A 123 -11.14 18.48 6.29
N ARG A 124 -11.71 18.01 7.40
CA ARG A 124 -11.36 16.73 8.03
C ARG A 124 -12.60 16.08 8.63
N LYS A 125 -12.77 14.77 8.41
CA LYS A 125 -13.73 13.92 9.13
C LYS A 125 -13.08 12.58 9.47
N VAL A 126 -13.43 12.03 10.64
CA VAL A 126 -12.89 10.78 11.16
C VAL A 126 -13.93 9.65 11.07
N PHE A 127 -13.45 8.42 10.94
CA PHE A 127 -14.23 7.19 11.01
C PHE A 127 -14.04 6.56 12.39
N ASP A 128 -14.61 7.17 13.42
CA ASP A 128 -14.38 6.86 14.84
C ASP A 128 -15.63 6.32 15.56
N SER A 129 -16.74 6.09 14.83
CA SER A 129 -17.98 5.58 15.39
C SER A 129 -18.20 4.07 15.19
N GLY A 130 -17.32 3.40 14.43
CA GLY A 130 -17.40 1.96 14.21
C GLY A 130 -17.13 1.18 15.50
N THR A 131 -17.90 0.13 15.74
CA THR A 131 -17.76 -0.69 16.94
C THR A 131 -17.57 -2.16 16.57
N PHE A 132 -16.81 -2.87 17.40
CA PHE A 132 -16.64 -4.32 17.34
C PHE A 132 -17.20 -4.94 18.61
N LYS A 133 -18.11 -5.91 18.48
CA LYS A 133 -18.81 -6.51 19.59
C LYS A 133 -18.68 -8.03 19.61
N VAL A 134 -18.00 -8.53 20.61
CA VAL A 134 -17.92 -9.96 20.94
C VAL A 134 -19.08 -10.32 21.88
N LYS A 135 -19.61 -11.56 21.79
CA LYS A 135 -20.63 -12.07 22.69
C LYS A 135 -20.24 -11.87 24.15
N ASN A 136 -21.20 -11.44 24.97
CA ASN A 136 -21.02 -11.24 26.40
C ASN A 136 -19.96 -10.20 26.80
N GLN A 137 -19.45 -9.42 25.86
CA GLN A 137 -18.52 -8.32 26.09
C GLN A 137 -19.18 -6.98 25.74
N ALA A 138 -18.67 -5.90 26.32
CA ALA A 138 -19.01 -4.56 25.87
C ALA A 138 -18.45 -4.33 24.47
N ALA A 139 -19.16 -3.59 23.63
CA ALA A 139 -18.64 -3.18 22.33
C ALA A 139 -17.44 -2.25 22.52
N VAL A 140 -16.42 -2.43 21.71
CA VAL A 140 -15.25 -1.54 21.65
C VAL A 140 -15.30 -0.68 20.41
N THR A 141 -14.93 0.58 20.52
CA THR A 141 -14.81 1.49 19.37
C THR A 141 -13.51 1.20 18.65
N VAL A 142 -13.57 1.07 17.32
CA VAL A 142 -12.41 0.82 16.46
C VAL A 142 -12.37 1.88 15.37
N PRO A 143 -11.53 2.92 15.51
CA PRO A 143 -11.36 3.94 14.48
C PRO A 143 -10.70 3.33 13.23
N LEU A 144 -11.31 3.55 12.05
CA LEU A 144 -10.80 3.06 10.76
C LEU A 144 -9.98 4.11 9.99
N GLY A 145 -9.76 5.28 10.58
CA GLY A 145 -8.98 6.36 9.96
C GLY A 145 -9.78 7.63 9.76
N GLU A 146 -9.43 8.37 8.71
CA GLU A 146 -10.01 9.68 8.44
C GLU A 146 -9.94 10.07 6.96
N ILE A 147 -10.77 11.02 6.58
CA ILE A 147 -10.66 11.72 5.29
C ILE A 147 -10.34 13.19 5.49
N ARG A 148 -9.58 13.75 4.55
CA ARG A 148 -9.23 15.17 4.50
C ARG A 148 -9.36 15.70 3.08
N THR A 149 -9.50 17.01 2.93
CA THR A 149 -9.26 17.68 1.65
C THR A 149 -8.00 18.56 1.75
N ASP A 150 -7.20 18.60 0.69
CA ASP A 150 -6.02 19.48 0.60
C ASP A 150 -6.42 20.91 0.15
N ASN A 151 -5.40 21.76 -0.10
CA ASN A 151 -5.61 23.14 -0.53
C ASN A 151 -6.33 23.29 -1.88
N ASP A 152 -6.29 22.25 -2.71
CA ASP A 152 -6.94 22.22 -4.03
C ASP A 152 -8.28 21.46 -4.01
N GLY A 153 -8.70 20.98 -2.84
CA GLY A 153 -9.92 20.18 -2.69
C GLY A 153 -9.79 18.72 -3.10
N ARG A 154 -8.56 18.20 -3.30
CA ARG A 154 -8.31 16.78 -3.53
C ARG A 154 -8.56 16.00 -2.26
N LEU A 155 -9.08 14.78 -2.40
CA LEU A 155 -9.34 13.91 -1.26
C LEU A 155 -8.09 13.17 -0.83
N LEU A 156 -7.82 13.16 0.48
CA LEU A 156 -6.86 12.31 1.16
C LEU A 156 -7.62 11.31 2.03
N VAL A 157 -7.34 10.02 1.87
CA VAL A 157 -7.83 8.97 2.77
C VAL A 157 -6.66 8.40 3.54
N LEU A 158 -6.73 8.48 4.87
CA LEU A 158 -5.76 7.91 5.80
C LEU A 158 -6.40 6.74 6.52
N GLY A 159 -5.69 5.62 6.60
CA GLY A 159 -6.12 4.44 7.33
C GLY A 159 -6.05 4.61 8.85
N GLY A 160 -6.36 3.54 9.56
CA GLY A 160 -6.25 3.44 11.00
C GLY A 160 -4.80 3.53 11.52
N PHE A 161 -4.65 3.31 12.82
CA PHE A 161 -3.37 3.47 13.51
C PHE A 161 -2.58 2.16 13.68
N GLY A 162 -3.01 1.08 13.01
CA GLY A 162 -2.41 -0.25 13.13
C GLY A 162 -2.80 -0.96 14.43
N ASN A 163 -3.92 -0.57 15.03
CA ASN A 163 -4.42 -1.19 16.25
C ASN A 163 -5.14 -2.50 15.95
N SER A 164 -4.97 -3.44 16.87
CA SER A 164 -5.69 -4.71 16.89
C SER A 164 -5.98 -5.14 18.32
N GLY A 165 -6.95 -6.00 18.52
CA GLY A 165 -7.29 -6.48 19.84
C GLY A 165 -8.40 -7.52 19.85
N SER A 166 -8.56 -8.17 21.01
CA SER A 166 -9.67 -9.05 21.34
C SER A 166 -10.34 -8.58 22.63
N PRO A 167 -11.60 -8.14 22.60
CA PRO A 167 -12.31 -7.71 23.81
C PRO A 167 -12.48 -8.83 24.85
N SER A 168 -12.46 -10.09 24.43
CA SER A 168 -12.52 -11.26 25.28
C SER A 168 -11.14 -11.76 25.74
N ASN A 169 -10.05 -11.11 25.33
CA ASN A 169 -8.67 -11.61 25.49
C ASN A 169 -8.48 -13.02 24.92
N HIS A 170 -9.17 -13.33 23.82
CA HIS A 170 -8.99 -14.61 23.14
C HIS A 170 -7.55 -14.75 22.64
N ALA A 171 -6.96 -15.93 22.81
CA ALA A 171 -5.62 -16.19 22.33
C ALA A 171 -5.53 -16.00 20.81
N LEU A 172 -4.34 -15.63 20.31
CA LEU A 172 -4.10 -15.60 18.88
C LEU A 172 -4.24 -17.01 18.32
N GLY A 173 -4.97 -17.12 17.23
CA GLY A 173 -5.06 -18.33 16.42
C GLY A 173 -3.81 -18.52 15.57
N SER A 174 -3.76 -19.63 14.85
CA SER A 174 -2.71 -19.84 13.86
C SER A 174 -2.89 -18.92 12.66
N PHE A 175 -1.83 -18.31 12.18
CA PHE A 175 -1.72 -17.75 10.85
C PHE A 175 -2.66 -16.58 10.49
N GLY A 176 -3.22 -15.87 11.43
CA GLY A 176 -4.06 -14.71 11.09
C GLY A 176 -5.55 -15.00 10.97
N ASP A 177 -6.00 -16.17 11.38
CA ASP A 177 -7.41 -16.51 11.59
C ASP A 177 -7.70 -16.60 13.09
N SER A 178 -7.62 -15.45 13.78
CA SER A 178 -7.88 -15.37 15.21
C SER A 178 -9.34 -15.06 15.47
N GLU A 179 -10.01 -15.91 16.26
CA GLU A 179 -11.39 -15.70 16.67
C GLU A 179 -11.50 -14.56 17.69
N GLU A 180 -12.57 -13.77 17.59
CA GLU A 180 -12.86 -12.63 18.47
C GLU A 180 -11.82 -11.51 18.43
N TRP A 181 -11.02 -11.47 17.35
CA TRP A 181 -10.05 -10.40 17.09
C TRP A 181 -10.56 -9.42 16.04
N HIS A 182 -10.14 -8.17 16.20
CA HIS A 182 -10.27 -7.12 15.20
C HIS A 182 -8.93 -6.46 14.90
N ASP A 183 -8.86 -5.77 13.78
CA ASP A 183 -7.86 -4.76 13.46
C ASP A 183 -8.52 -3.55 12.76
N ASP A 184 -7.75 -2.56 12.38
CA ASP A 184 -8.24 -1.32 11.75
C ASP A 184 -7.90 -1.19 10.26
N VAL A 185 -7.58 -2.30 9.60
CA VAL A 185 -7.52 -2.40 8.13
C VAL A 185 -8.93 -2.42 7.56
N SER A 186 -9.14 -1.73 6.45
CA SER A 186 -10.49 -1.53 5.91
C SER A 186 -10.44 -1.28 4.40
N ASP A 187 -11.59 -1.28 3.76
CA ASP A 187 -11.73 -0.85 2.37
C ASP A 187 -13.13 -0.27 2.10
N GLY A 188 -13.24 0.42 0.98
CA GLY A 188 -14.55 0.88 0.56
C GLY A 188 -14.58 1.88 -0.59
N PRO A 189 -15.79 2.23 -1.06
CA PRO A 189 -16.00 3.10 -2.20
C PRO A 189 -15.63 4.56 -1.90
N VAL A 190 -15.08 5.19 -2.93
CA VAL A 190 -14.85 6.64 -3.02
C VAL A 190 -15.71 7.18 -4.14
N THR A 191 -16.60 8.11 -3.83
CA THR A 191 -17.51 8.74 -4.79
C THR A 191 -17.41 10.25 -4.71
N ALA A 192 -17.81 10.95 -5.78
CA ALA A 192 -17.86 12.41 -5.79
C ALA A 192 -19.02 12.93 -6.63
N LYS A 193 -19.66 14.01 -6.14
CA LYS A 193 -20.50 14.90 -6.92
C LYS A 193 -19.67 16.12 -7.28
N VAL A 194 -19.65 16.47 -8.56
CA VAL A 194 -18.78 17.51 -9.09
C VAL A 194 -19.59 18.51 -9.90
N THR A 195 -19.51 19.77 -9.54
CA THR A 195 -20.15 20.85 -10.32
C THR A 195 -19.07 21.65 -11.04
N VAL A 196 -19.15 21.69 -12.37
CA VAL A 196 -18.24 22.41 -13.24
C VAL A 196 -19.03 23.08 -14.37
N GLY A 197 -18.77 24.35 -14.66
CA GLY A 197 -19.49 25.10 -15.69
C GLY A 197 -21.00 25.20 -15.46
N GLY A 198 -21.46 25.14 -14.20
CA GLY A 198 -22.88 25.15 -13.84
C GLY A 198 -23.60 23.79 -13.98
N GLN A 199 -22.94 22.76 -14.44
CA GLN A 199 -23.46 21.40 -14.56
C GLN A 199 -22.92 20.50 -13.45
N THR A 200 -23.79 19.63 -12.88
CA THR A 200 -23.40 18.66 -11.85
C THR A 200 -23.31 17.26 -12.42
N PHE A 201 -22.18 16.60 -12.15
CA PHE A 201 -21.87 15.23 -12.57
C PHE A 201 -21.76 14.33 -11.33
N THR A 202 -22.16 13.08 -11.47
CA THR A 202 -21.68 12.00 -10.59
C THR A 202 -20.43 11.41 -11.24
N ALA A 203 -19.29 11.54 -10.58
CA ALA A 203 -18.04 11.02 -11.10
C ALA A 203 -18.04 9.48 -11.15
N ALA A 204 -17.39 8.89 -12.15
CA ALA A 204 -17.08 7.47 -12.12
C ALA A 204 -16.24 7.19 -10.87
N GLY A 205 -16.75 6.33 -9.98
CA GLY A 205 -16.23 6.11 -8.65
C GLY A 205 -14.88 5.39 -8.63
N ALA A 206 -14.23 5.44 -7.49
CA ALA A 206 -12.98 4.76 -7.18
C ALA A 206 -13.15 3.92 -5.90
N TRP A 207 -12.11 3.19 -5.55
CA TRP A 207 -12.08 2.39 -4.33
C TRP A 207 -10.81 2.70 -3.53
N VAL A 208 -10.90 2.74 -2.22
CA VAL A 208 -9.73 2.79 -1.36
C VAL A 208 -9.55 1.48 -0.61
N ILE A 209 -8.31 1.00 -0.58
CA ILE A 209 -7.88 -0.14 0.23
C ILE A 209 -6.92 0.40 1.28
N VAL A 210 -7.23 0.17 2.55
CA VAL A 210 -6.30 0.44 3.66
C VAL A 210 -5.56 -0.86 3.95
N ALA A 211 -4.25 -0.83 3.77
CA ALA A 211 -3.38 -2.00 3.89
C ALA A 211 -2.40 -1.85 5.07
N PRO A 212 -1.74 -2.92 5.49
CA PRO A 212 -0.57 -2.85 6.36
C PRO A 212 0.56 -2.00 5.79
N PRO A 213 1.55 -1.59 6.60
CA PRO A 213 2.74 -0.93 6.09
C PRO A 213 3.50 -1.79 5.09
N LYS A 214 4.11 -1.18 4.07
CA LYS A 214 5.06 -1.83 3.17
C LYS A 214 6.47 -1.50 3.65
N PHE A 215 7.19 -2.48 4.18
CA PHE A 215 8.49 -2.23 4.83
C PHE A 215 9.68 -2.15 3.85
N ALA A 216 9.48 -2.47 2.56
CA ALA A 216 10.46 -2.20 1.51
C ALA A 216 9.83 -1.34 0.39
N PRO A 217 9.50 -0.06 0.66
CA PRO A 217 8.76 0.79 -0.28
C PRO A 217 9.43 1.00 -1.64
N PRO A 218 10.77 1.14 -1.75
CA PRO A 218 11.43 1.38 -3.02
C PRO A 218 11.55 0.16 -3.93
N ILE A 219 11.14 -1.02 -3.46
CA ILE A 219 11.18 -2.27 -4.21
C ILE A 219 9.80 -2.56 -4.78
N ASP A 220 9.73 -2.80 -6.08
CA ASP A 220 8.55 -3.35 -6.72
C ASP A 220 8.62 -4.87 -6.71
N ASN A 221 7.48 -5.52 -6.53
CA ASN A 221 7.43 -6.97 -6.59
C ASN A 221 7.55 -7.46 -8.04
N VAL A 222 8.03 -8.69 -8.21
CA VAL A 222 8.07 -9.38 -9.53
C VAL A 222 6.68 -9.49 -10.13
N LEU A 223 5.69 -9.76 -9.29
CA LEU A 223 4.27 -9.72 -9.63
C LEU A 223 3.63 -8.54 -8.89
N ARG A 224 3.37 -7.45 -9.62
CA ARG A 224 2.71 -6.26 -9.09
C ARG A 224 1.19 -6.43 -9.17
N TYR A 225 0.46 -5.66 -8.40
CA TYR A 225 -1.00 -5.72 -8.42
C TYR A 225 -1.59 -5.31 -9.78
N TRP A 226 -0.94 -4.37 -10.45
CA TRP A 226 -1.24 -4.00 -11.83
C TRP A 226 -1.15 -5.20 -12.77
N ASP A 227 -0.07 -5.97 -12.69
CA ASP A 227 0.17 -7.13 -13.57
C ASP A 227 -0.86 -8.24 -13.34
N MET A 228 -1.25 -8.44 -12.07
CA MET A 228 -2.29 -9.39 -11.71
C MET A 228 -3.64 -9.00 -12.32
N LEU A 229 -4.05 -7.73 -12.18
CA LEU A 229 -5.30 -7.26 -12.76
C LEU A 229 -5.26 -7.32 -14.28
N PHE A 230 -4.14 -6.95 -14.89
CA PHE A 230 -3.99 -7.06 -16.33
C PHE A 230 -4.19 -8.50 -16.83
N ASP A 231 -3.59 -9.49 -16.14
CA ASP A 231 -3.78 -10.92 -16.44
C ASP A 231 -5.23 -11.38 -16.27
N VAL A 232 -5.92 -10.91 -15.22
CA VAL A 232 -7.35 -11.19 -15.01
C VAL A 232 -8.17 -10.76 -16.22
N PHE A 233 -7.94 -9.56 -16.75
CA PHE A 233 -8.70 -9.03 -17.87
C PHE A 233 -8.24 -9.58 -19.23
N VAL A 234 -7.02 -10.06 -19.35
CA VAL A 234 -6.58 -10.86 -20.50
C VAL A 234 -7.32 -12.19 -20.53
N LYS A 235 -7.43 -12.88 -19.38
CA LYS A 235 -8.17 -14.14 -19.26
C LYS A 235 -9.67 -13.99 -19.48
N ASP A 236 -10.22 -12.83 -19.08
CA ASP A 236 -11.63 -12.49 -19.32
C ASP A 236 -11.90 -12.05 -20.79
N GLY A 237 -10.87 -11.91 -21.61
CA GLY A 237 -10.98 -11.52 -23.03
C GLY A 237 -11.17 -10.04 -23.29
N GLN A 238 -11.14 -9.19 -22.28
CA GLN A 238 -11.27 -7.73 -22.45
C GLN A 238 -9.95 -7.05 -22.82
N LEU A 239 -8.81 -7.67 -22.53
CA LEU A 239 -7.49 -7.20 -22.90
C LEU A 239 -6.74 -8.28 -23.71
N GLN A 240 -5.64 -7.89 -24.35
CA GLN A 240 -4.79 -8.78 -25.10
C GLN A 240 -3.36 -8.71 -24.59
N VAL A 241 -2.64 -9.82 -24.63
CA VAL A 241 -1.19 -9.82 -24.44
C VAL A 241 -0.56 -8.93 -25.50
N PRO A 242 0.27 -7.93 -25.13
CA PRO A 242 0.90 -7.05 -26.11
C PRO A 242 1.60 -7.83 -27.23
N ALA A 243 1.32 -7.50 -28.49
CA ALA A 243 1.97 -8.14 -29.64
C ALA A 243 3.49 -7.87 -29.61
N THR A 244 3.87 -6.65 -29.27
CA THR A 244 5.25 -6.20 -29.11
C THR A 244 5.36 -5.52 -27.73
N PRO A 245 5.71 -6.27 -26.65
CA PRO A 245 5.81 -5.70 -25.30
C PRO A 245 6.82 -4.56 -25.23
N SER A 246 6.53 -3.55 -24.42
CA SER A 246 7.46 -2.48 -24.07
C SER A 246 8.52 -3.01 -23.12
N TYR A 247 9.79 -2.71 -23.38
CA TYR A 247 10.84 -3.05 -22.42
C TYR A 247 10.62 -2.34 -21.08
N VAL A 248 10.34 -1.06 -21.10
CA VAL A 248 10.18 -0.22 -19.90
C VAL A 248 8.95 -0.60 -19.09
N ASN A 249 7.82 -0.84 -19.77
CA ASN A 249 6.54 -1.02 -19.07
C ASN A 249 6.24 -2.47 -18.67
N ASP A 250 6.70 -3.44 -19.48
CA ASP A 250 6.26 -4.83 -19.37
C ASP A 250 7.39 -5.77 -18.94
N ILE A 251 8.65 -5.52 -19.36
CA ILE A 251 9.79 -6.42 -19.16
C ILE A 251 10.66 -5.97 -17.97
N TYR A 252 11.10 -4.72 -18.00
CA TYR A 252 11.96 -4.14 -16.95
C TYR A 252 11.45 -4.35 -15.52
N PRO A 253 10.14 -4.16 -15.22
CA PRO A 253 9.64 -4.34 -13.86
C PRO A 253 9.83 -5.75 -13.32
N ILE A 254 9.69 -6.76 -14.17
CA ILE A 254 9.87 -8.17 -13.81
C ILE A 254 11.35 -8.44 -13.49
N LEU A 255 12.25 -8.01 -14.36
CA LEU A 255 13.68 -8.19 -14.19
C LEU A 255 14.21 -7.44 -12.96
N GLN A 256 13.80 -6.17 -12.81
CA GLN A 256 14.23 -5.34 -11.69
C GLN A 256 13.66 -5.82 -10.35
N GLY A 257 12.38 -6.22 -10.33
CA GLY A 257 11.76 -6.80 -9.15
C GLY A 257 12.48 -8.07 -8.70
N ALA A 258 12.84 -8.95 -9.63
CA ALA A 258 13.64 -10.14 -9.33
C ALA A 258 15.03 -9.79 -8.78
N ALA A 259 15.69 -8.78 -9.35
CA ALA A 259 16.98 -8.30 -8.89
C ALA A 259 16.92 -7.69 -7.48
N ASP A 260 15.96 -6.82 -7.23
CA ASP A 260 15.83 -6.11 -5.95
C ASP A 260 15.39 -7.04 -4.80
N THR A 261 14.75 -8.17 -5.10
CA THR A 261 14.32 -9.16 -4.08
C THR A 261 15.46 -9.63 -3.19
N LEU A 262 16.71 -9.70 -3.71
CA LEU A 262 17.88 -10.09 -2.90
C LEU A 262 18.11 -9.16 -1.70
N ALA A 263 17.73 -7.90 -1.79
CA ALA A 263 17.90 -6.95 -0.69
C ALA A 263 16.97 -7.21 0.51
N VAL A 264 15.94 -8.02 0.31
CA VAL A 264 14.89 -8.34 1.31
C VAL A 264 14.74 -9.84 1.58
N ASN A 265 15.47 -10.66 0.80
CA ASN A 265 15.54 -12.12 0.98
C ASN A 265 16.89 -12.63 0.47
N SER A 266 17.79 -12.99 1.39
CA SER A 266 19.14 -13.48 1.01
C SER A 266 19.10 -14.87 0.37
N ASP A 267 18.00 -15.60 0.51
CA ASP A 267 17.82 -16.90 -0.15
C ASP A 267 17.41 -16.77 -1.62
N ALA A 268 17.23 -15.56 -2.12
CA ALA A 268 16.97 -15.29 -3.53
C ALA A 268 18.20 -15.70 -4.37
N ILE A 269 18.14 -16.89 -4.93
CA ILE A 269 19.24 -17.47 -5.72
C ILE A 269 19.22 -16.88 -7.13
N GLY A 270 20.43 -16.69 -7.69
CA GLY A 270 20.61 -16.27 -9.09
C GLY A 270 20.42 -14.79 -9.32
N HIS A 271 20.46 -14.01 -8.25
CA HIS A 271 20.54 -12.57 -8.38
C HIS A 271 21.82 -12.18 -9.10
N HIS A 272 21.65 -11.57 -10.24
CA HIS A 272 22.73 -10.92 -10.98
C HIS A 272 22.29 -9.48 -11.22
N GLY A 273 23.16 -8.53 -10.96
CA GLY A 273 22.94 -7.16 -11.38
C GLY A 273 22.72 -7.15 -12.90
N PHE A 274 21.60 -6.61 -13.34
CA PHE A 274 21.32 -6.44 -14.76
C PHE A 274 21.76 -5.05 -15.20
N THR A 275 22.29 -4.96 -16.43
CA THR A 275 22.44 -3.68 -17.11
C THR A 275 21.27 -3.53 -18.06
N HIS A 276 20.52 -2.45 -17.94
CA HIS A 276 19.38 -2.17 -18.81
C HIS A 276 19.80 -1.32 -20.02
N PRO A 277 19.18 -1.55 -21.21
CA PRO A 277 18.23 -2.63 -21.49
C PRO A 277 18.94 -3.97 -21.63
N MET A 278 18.39 -4.99 -20.98
CA MET A 278 18.90 -6.35 -21.10
C MET A 278 18.39 -7.02 -22.39
N ALA A 279 19.27 -7.65 -23.13
CA ALA A 279 18.91 -8.45 -24.30
C ALA A 279 18.10 -9.69 -23.90
N GLY A 280 17.24 -10.16 -24.78
CA GLY A 280 16.39 -11.33 -24.57
C GLY A 280 17.20 -12.58 -24.19
N SER A 281 16.72 -13.34 -23.21
CA SER A 281 17.41 -14.51 -22.66
C SER A 281 16.45 -15.60 -22.25
N SER A 282 16.45 -16.72 -23.00
CA SER A 282 15.65 -17.91 -22.65
C SER A 282 16.11 -18.51 -21.31
N SER A 283 17.39 -18.39 -20.95
CA SER A 283 17.89 -18.87 -19.65
C SER A 283 17.26 -18.11 -18.48
N VAL A 284 17.09 -16.80 -18.60
CA VAL A 284 16.42 -15.96 -17.58
C VAL A 284 14.94 -16.33 -17.49
N VAL A 285 14.25 -16.46 -18.63
CA VAL A 285 12.83 -16.86 -18.64
C VAL A 285 12.65 -18.22 -17.98
N ASN A 286 13.48 -19.20 -18.31
CA ASN A 286 13.41 -20.53 -17.71
C ASN A 286 13.58 -20.49 -16.18
N ARG A 287 14.42 -19.59 -15.66
CA ARG A 287 14.57 -19.43 -14.21
C ARG A 287 13.38 -18.70 -13.57
N LEU A 288 12.82 -17.70 -14.22
CA LEU A 288 11.64 -16.97 -13.73
C LEU A 288 10.36 -17.85 -13.74
N THR A 289 10.36 -18.91 -14.54
CA THR A 289 9.21 -19.83 -14.69
C THR A 289 9.46 -21.21 -14.09
N ALA A 290 10.68 -21.48 -13.62
CA ALA A 290 11.02 -22.74 -12.96
C ALA A 290 10.29 -22.89 -11.61
N THR A 291 10.25 -24.13 -11.11
CA THR A 291 9.71 -24.45 -9.78
C THR A 291 10.82 -24.90 -8.83
N GLY A 292 10.58 -24.79 -7.53
CA GLY A 292 11.52 -25.24 -6.52
C GLY A 292 12.84 -24.44 -6.48
N THR A 293 13.96 -25.12 -6.23
CA THR A 293 15.27 -24.49 -6.03
C THR A 293 15.85 -23.80 -7.25
N SER A 294 15.29 -24.03 -8.43
CA SER A 294 15.74 -23.43 -9.69
C SER A 294 15.02 -22.12 -10.02
N HIS A 295 14.03 -21.74 -9.25
CA HIS A 295 13.26 -20.50 -9.45
C HIS A 295 14.10 -19.26 -9.11
N MET A 296 13.83 -18.16 -9.79
CA MET A 296 14.51 -16.86 -9.57
C MET A 296 13.47 -15.73 -9.50
N PRO A 297 13.34 -15.03 -8.36
CA PRO A 297 14.02 -15.30 -7.10
C PRO A 297 13.53 -16.59 -6.46
N LYS A 298 14.39 -17.29 -5.71
CA LYS A 298 13.97 -18.44 -4.92
C LYS A 298 13.05 -17.97 -3.79
N LEU A 299 11.84 -18.53 -3.75
CA LEU A 299 10.89 -18.36 -2.67
C LEU A 299 10.54 -19.77 -2.17
N GLU A 300 10.82 -20.08 -0.91
CA GLU A 300 10.77 -21.45 -0.40
C GLU A 300 9.38 -22.10 -0.42
N SER A 301 8.35 -21.28 -0.35
CA SER A 301 6.97 -21.74 -0.21
C SER A 301 6.32 -22.30 -1.48
N GLU A 302 6.93 -22.09 -2.64
CA GLU A 302 6.31 -22.53 -3.91
C GLU A 302 6.10 -24.04 -3.99
N ALA A 303 6.94 -24.81 -3.32
CA ALA A 303 6.96 -26.27 -3.49
C ALA A 303 5.87 -27.01 -2.72
N ASN A 304 5.29 -26.45 -1.65
CA ASN A 304 4.62 -27.25 -0.65
C ASN A 304 3.12 -26.98 -0.42
N ASN A 305 2.54 -25.88 -0.92
CA ASN A 305 1.24 -25.46 -0.39
C ASN A 305 0.09 -25.34 -1.39
N GLY A 306 0.28 -25.67 -2.67
CA GLY A 306 -0.77 -25.47 -3.68
C GLY A 306 -1.22 -24.00 -3.85
N LEU A 307 -0.62 -23.09 -3.14
CA LEU A 307 -0.84 -21.64 -3.22
C LEU A 307 0.06 -21.08 -4.32
N HIS A 308 -0.28 -21.37 -5.54
CA HIS A 308 0.54 -21.27 -6.75
C HIS A 308 0.83 -19.86 -7.23
N ASP A 309 0.64 -18.86 -6.43
CA ASP A 309 0.55 -17.50 -6.90
C ASP A 309 1.78 -16.63 -6.63
N LEU A 310 2.88 -17.25 -6.18
CA LEU A 310 4.17 -16.60 -6.05
C LEU A 310 4.98 -16.56 -7.36
N LYS A 311 4.46 -17.14 -8.44
CA LYS A 311 5.06 -17.14 -9.77
C LYS A 311 4.48 -16.04 -10.66
N LEU A 312 5.14 -15.82 -11.79
CA LEU A 312 4.63 -14.94 -12.84
C LEU A 312 3.24 -15.40 -13.31
N THR A 313 2.40 -14.44 -13.70
CA THR A 313 1.14 -14.75 -14.39
C THR A 313 1.39 -15.32 -15.78
N ASP A 314 0.39 -15.98 -16.34
CA ASP A 314 0.47 -16.51 -17.71
C ASP A 314 0.75 -15.39 -18.73
N THR A 315 0.18 -14.20 -18.50
CA THR A 315 0.43 -13.00 -19.30
C THR A 315 1.88 -12.53 -19.18
N GLN A 316 2.43 -12.48 -17.96
CA GLN A 316 3.85 -12.12 -17.76
C GLN A 316 4.78 -13.15 -18.41
N ILE A 317 4.47 -14.44 -18.32
CA ILE A 317 5.24 -15.51 -18.97
C ILE A 317 5.23 -15.30 -20.49
N ALA A 318 4.08 -15.03 -21.09
CA ALA A 318 3.96 -14.77 -22.53
C ALA A 318 4.77 -13.53 -22.96
N ILE A 319 4.75 -12.46 -22.16
CA ILE A 319 5.57 -11.25 -22.37
C ILE A 319 7.06 -11.60 -22.32
N MET A 320 7.50 -12.34 -21.32
CA MET A 320 8.91 -12.70 -21.16
C MET A 320 9.40 -13.66 -22.24
N GLN A 321 8.55 -14.54 -22.77
CA GLN A 321 8.85 -15.38 -23.91
C GLN A 321 9.09 -14.55 -25.20
N LYS A 322 8.27 -13.51 -25.42
CA LYS A 322 8.45 -12.57 -26.53
C LYS A 322 9.76 -11.79 -26.37
N TRP A 323 10.09 -11.35 -25.15
CA TRP A 323 11.38 -10.73 -24.87
C TRP A 323 12.54 -11.67 -25.19
N ALA A 324 12.51 -12.94 -24.77
CA ALA A 324 13.54 -13.93 -25.07
C ALA A 324 13.71 -14.17 -26.57
N ALA A 325 12.62 -14.11 -27.34
CA ALA A 325 12.60 -14.20 -28.80
C ALA A 325 12.98 -12.89 -29.52
N SER A 326 13.39 -11.85 -28.78
CA SER A 326 13.69 -10.51 -29.30
C SER A 326 12.50 -9.83 -30.02
N THR A 327 11.28 -10.23 -29.67
CA THR A 327 10.03 -9.65 -30.19
C THR A 327 9.47 -8.68 -29.17
N PHE A 328 10.12 -7.54 -28.99
CA PHE A 328 9.71 -6.48 -28.06
C PHE A 328 10.13 -5.11 -28.58
N ASN A 329 9.52 -4.05 -28.06
CA ASN A 329 9.93 -2.68 -28.29
C ASN A 329 10.99 -2.28 -27.25
N ASN A 330 12.20 -1.97 -27.72
CA ASN A 330 13.24 -1.44 -26.86
C ASN A 330 13.10 0.08 -26.75
N ASP A 331 12.24 0.49 -25.85
CA ASP A 331 11.96 1.89 -25.53
C ASP A 331 12.78 2.42 -24.33
N TRP A 332 13.87 1.73 -23.97
CA TRP A 332 14.80 2.18 -22.95
C TRP A 332 15.62 3.38 -23.42
N HIS A 333 15.64 4.44 -22.63
CA HIS A 333 16.47 5.59 -22.93
C HIS A 333 17.84 5.49 -22.24
N SER A 334 18.90 5.60 -23.01
CA SER A 334 20.29 5.41 -22.51
C SER A 334 20.71 6.33 -21.37
N ALA A 335 20.05 7.51 -21.25
CA ALA A 335 20.32 8.46 -20.17
C ALA A 335 19.73 8.05 -18.80
N TRP A 336 18.88 7.02 -18.74
CA TRP A 336 18.22 6.65 -17.47
C TRP A 336 19.09 5.84 -16.50
N GLY A 337 20.25 5.35 -16.96
CA GLY A 337 21.10 4.52 -16.14
C GLY A 337 20.46 3.15 -15.85
N GLN A 338 20.11 2.89 -14.59
CA GLN A 338 19.52 1.61 -14.16
C GLN A 338 18.02 1.64 -13.92
N SER A 339 17.37 2.81 -13.95
CA SER A 339 15.93 2.92 -13.76
C SER A 339 15.34 4.09 -14.54
N PRO A 340 14.09 3.98 -15.01
CA PRO A 340 13.39 5.13 -15.57
C PRO A 340 13.22 6.23 -14.51
N PRO A 341 13.22 7.50 -14.92
CA PRO A 341 12.90 8.59 -14.03
C PRO A 341 11.40 8.57 -13.68
N PRO A 342 10.99 9.19 -12.56
CA PRO A 342 9.57 9.41 -12.28
C PRO A 342 8.89 10.15 -13.42
N ASP A 343 7.61 9.81 -13.67
CA ASP A 343 6.79 10.54 -14.65
C ASP A 343 6.87 12.06 -14.37
N ALA A 344 7.08 12.84 -15.44
CA ALA A 344 7.24 14.29 -15.30
C ALA A 344 5.95 14.99 -14.83
N THR A 345 4.79 14.46 -15.24
CA THR A 345 3.47 15.00 -14.92
C THR A 345 2.57 13.95 -14.30
N ILE A 346 1.58 14.40 -13.54
CA ILE A 346 0.53 13.54 -13.01
C ILE A 346 -0.58 13.45 -14.04
N THR A 347 -0.87 12.22 -14.46
CA THR A 347 -1.93 11.90 -15.42
C THR A 347 -2.90 10.89 -14.85
N PRO A 348 -4.15 10.79 -15.33
CA PRO A 348 -5.12 9.79 -14.85
C PRO A 348 -4.59 8.35 -14.91
N ASP A 349 -4.01 7.97 -16.04
CA ASP A 349 -3.42 6.64 -16.27
C ASP A 349 -2.16 6.43 -15.42
N GLY A 350 -1.34 7.47 -15.25
CA GLY A 350 -0.18 7.44 -14.35
C GLY A 350 -0.57 7.21 -12.90
N LEU A 351 -1.64 7.85 -12.41
CA LEU A 351 -2.20 7.63 -11.07
C LEU A 351 -2.69 6.19 -10.88
N ASP A 352 -3.48 5.67 -11.82
CA ASP A 352 -4.01 4.30 -11.75
C ASP A 352 -2.87 3.27 -11.71
N LYS A 353 -1.81 3.47 -12.50
CA LYS A 353 -0.64 2.60 -12.51
C LYS A 353 0.23 2.75 -11.26
N ALA A 354 0.58 3.96 -10.86
CA ALA A 354 1.49 4.21 -9.76
C ALA A 354 1.00 3.58 -8.45
N ALA A 355 -0.30 3.66 -8.16
CA ALA A 355 -0.90 3.05 -6.98
C ALA A 355 -0.76 1.52 -6.98
N LEU A 356 -1.02 0.86 -8.11
CA LEU A 356 -1.04 -0.60 -8.21
C LEU A 356 0.32 -1.22 -8.52
N GLU A 357 1.21 -0.51 -9.22
CA GLU A 357 2.58 -0.99 -9.48
C GLU A 357 3.43 -1.06 -8.21
N ASN A 358 3.14 -0.23 -7.22
CA ASN A 358 3.82 -0.27 -5.91
C ASN A 358 3.24 -1.30 -4.93
N CYS A 359 2.26 -2.10 -5.34
CA CYS A 359 1.61 -3.12 -4.53
C CYS A 359 1.94 -4.53 -5.00
N VAL A 360 1.87 -5.50 -4.08
CA VAL A 360 2.08 -6.90 -4.38
C VAL A 360 0.81 -7.49 -4.98
N GLY A 361 0.92 -8.06 -6.17
CA GLY A 361 -0.17 -8.73 -6.89
C GLY A 361 -0.22 -10.25 -6.69
N GLY A 362 0.66 -10.78 -5.86
CA GLY A 362 0.78 -12.22 -5.68
C GLY A 362 -0.32 -12.83 -4.85
N ALA A 363 0.04 -13.96 -4.28
CA ALA A 363 -0.87 -14.79 -3.52
C ALA A 363 -1.60 -14.02 -2.43
N LEU A 364 -2.59 -14.53 -2.13
CA LEU A 364 -3.63 -14.48 -1.17
C LEU A 364 -3.27 -14.31 0.26
N PHE A 365 -2.03 -13.95 0.57
CA PHE A 365 -1.73 -13.97 1.97
C PHE A 365 -2.29 -12.74 2.65
N PRO A 366 -2.87 -13.01 3.79
CA PRO A 366 -3.42 -12.02 4.66
C PRO A 366 -2.34 -11.00 5.00
N GLY A 367 -2.64 -9.74 4.95
CA GLY A 367 -1.66 -8.69 5.24
C GLY A 367 -1.12 -7.93 4.04
N ILE A 368 -1.36 -8.39 2.80
CA ILE A 368 -1.19 -7.61 1.57
C ILE A 368 -2.51 -6.98 1.13
N GLU A 369 -2.51 -6.20 0.05
CA GLU A 369 -3.54 -5.22 -0.22
C GLU A 369 -4.95 -5.80 -0.39
N ALA A 370 -5.16 -6.83 -1.20
CA ALA A 370 -6.53 -7.30 -1.47
C ALA A 370 -6.69 -8.79 -1.76
N GLY A 371 -5.65 -9.56 -1.72
CA GLY A 371 -5.73 -11.01 -1.93
C GLY A 371 -6.46 -11.44 -3.20
N ALA A 372 -7.16 -12.58 -3.11
CA ALA A 372 -7.85 -13.21 -4.24
C ALA A 372 -9.12 -12.50 -4.66
N PHE A 373 -9.70 -11.67 -3.82
CA PHE A 373 -11.00 -11.08 -4.11
C PHE A 373 -11.04 -10.35 -5.46
N LEU A 374 -9.97 -9.63 -5.78
CA LEU A 374 -9.85 -8.87 -7.02
C LEU A 374 -9.35 -9.69 -8.23
N ARG A 375 -9.23 -11.01 -8.13
CA ARG A 375 -8.96 -11.89 -9.27
C ARG A 375 -10.20 -12.27 -10.07
N ASP A 376 -11.35 -11.83 -9.65
CA ASP A 376 -12.63 -12.06 -10.31
C ASP A 376 -13.02 -10.82 -11.13
N ALA A 377 -12.87 -10.91 -12.46
CA ALA A 377 -13.22 -9.83 -13.38
C ALA A 377 -14.67 -9.36 -13.22
N THR A 378 -15.58 -10.24 -12.74
CA THR A 378 -16.99 -9.88 -12.51
C THR A 378 -17.20 -8.83 -11.43
N LYS A 379 -16.20 -8.56 -10.59
CA LYS A 379 -16.23 -7.51 -9.56
C LYS A 379 -15.95 -6.10 -10.10
N PHE A 380 -15.61 -6.01 -11.37
CA PHE A 380 -15.23 -4.76 -12.01
C PHE A 380 -16.26 -4.32 -13.04
N LEU A 381 -16.21 -3.03 -13.36
CA LEU A 381 -16.80 -2.50 -14.59
C LEU A 381 -15.99 -3.00 -15.79
N SER A 382 -16.60 -3.00 -16.98
CA SER A 382 -15.85 -3.25 -18.21
C SER A 382 -14.67 -2.29 -18.32
N VAL A 383 -13.53 -2.80 -18.78
CA VAL A 383 -12.30 -2.01 -18.83
C VAL A 383 -12.45 -0.84 -19.79
N ALA A 384 -12.28 0.37 -19.27
CA ALA A 384 -12.13 1.57 -20.06
C ALA A 384 -10.64 1.85 -20.28
N LEU A 385 -10.28 2.28 -21.48
CA LEU A 385 -8.92 2.72 -21.78
C LEU A 385 -8.81 4.22 -21.56
N VAL A 386 -7.77 4.63 -20.83
CA VAL A 386 -7.36 6.03 -20.68
C VAL A 386 -5.98 6.15 -21.34
N ASN A 387 -5.88 6.92 -22.41
CA ASN A 387 -4.65 7.01 -23.22
C ASN A 387 -4.07 5.63 -23.62
N ALA A 388 -4.94 4.72 -24.05
CA ALA A 388 -4.60 3.31 -24.32
C ALA A 388 -4.14 2.48 -23.10
N VAL A 389 -4.24 3.01 -21.89
CA VAL A 389 -3.95 2.30 -20.64
C VAL A 389 -5.28 1.85 -19.99
N PRO A 390 -5.42 0.58 -19.54
CA PRO A 390 -6.63 0.14 -18.88
C PRO A 390 -6.81 0.81 -17.52
N SER A 391 -8.06 1.17 -17.19
CA SER A 391 -8.45 1.66 -15.86
C SER A 391 -9.31 0.59 -15.20
N PHE A 392 -8.82 0.01 -14.12
CA PHE A 392 -9.49 -1.07 -13.39
C PHE A 392 -10.38 -0.46 -12.30
N ARG A 393 -11.70 -0.41 -12.55
CA ARG A 393 -12.68 0.16 -11.61
C ARG A 393 -13.55 -0.91 -11.02
N ILE A 394 -13.57 -1.00 -9.69
CA ILE A 394 -14.47 -1.89 -8.96
C ILE A 394 -15.92 -1.44 -9.17
N ASP A 395 -16.80 -2.39 -9.44
CA ASP A 395 -18.23 -2.14 -9.64
C ASP A 395 -18.94 -2.00 -8.28
N HIS A 396 -19.28 -0.77 -7.91
CA HIS A 396 -19.96 -0.46 -6.65
C HIS A 396 -21.35 -1.10 -6.53
N SER A 397 -21.95 -1.60 -7.62
CA SER A 397 -23.21 -2.35 -7.56
C SER A 397 -23.02 -3.82 -7.17
N LYS A 398 -21.79 -4.34 -7.28
CA LYS A 398 -21.45 -5.75 -7.03
C LYS A 398 -20.57 -5.95 -5.80
N VAL A 399 -19.88 -4.90 -5.37
CA VAL A 399 -18.93 -4.96 -4.26
C VAL A 399 -19.34 -3.95 -3.18
N SER A 400 -19.54 -4.44 -1.97
CA SER A 400 -19.86 -3.61 -0.80
C SER A 400 -18.57 -3.24 -0.04
N ALA A 401 -18.62 -2.13 0.71
CA ALA A 401 -17.53 -1.70 1.58
C ALA A 401 -17.09 -2.84 2.54
N GLY A 402 -15.79 -3.00 2.70
CA GLY A 402 -15.17 -4.05 3.53
C GLY A 402 -15.06 -5.42 2.86
N GLN A 403 -15.59 -5.62 1.65
CA GLN A 403 -15.52 -6.92 0.98
C GLN A 403 -14.16 -7.22 0.34
N VAL A 404 -13.42 -6.19 -0.05
CA VAL A 404 -12.12 -6.39 -0.71
C VAL A 404 -11.10 -6.95 0.28
N THR A 405 -11.09 -6.47 1.51
CA THR A 405 -10.16 -6.91 2.56
C THR A 405 -10.70 -8.03 3.45
N GLN A 406 -11.96 -8.43 3.31
CA GLN A 406 -12.63 -9.34 4.25
C GLN A 406 -11.95 -10.69 4.45
N SER A 407 -11.30 -11.24 3.42
CA SER A 407 -10.61 -12.54 3.49
C SER A 407 -9.16 -12.44 3.97
N MET A 408 -8.68 -11.24 4.29
CA MET A 408 -7.33 -11.04 4.79
C MET A 408 -7.20 -11.41 6.26
N ALA A 409 -5.98 -11.59 6.76
CA ALA A 409 -5.72 -11.95 8.16
C ALA A 409 -6.34 -10.99 9.16
N VAL A 410 -6.77 -11.53 10.27
CA VAL A 410 -7.14 -10.78 11.46
C VAL A 410 -6.51 -11.42 12.71
N PRO A 411 -5.71 -10.70 13.47
CA PRO A 411 -5.13 -9.40 13.09
C PRO A 411 -4.03 -9.55 12.02
N TRP A 412 -3.86 -8.53 11.18
CA TRP A 412 -2.86 -8.55 10.10
C TRP A 412 -1.42 -8.74 10.59
N GLN A 413 -1.11 -8.25 11.77
CA GLN A 413 0.22 -8.38 12.37
C GLN A 413 0.61 -9.84 12.62
N SER A 414 -0.36 -10.68 12.96
CA SER A 414 -0.12 -12.11 13.20
C SER A 414 0.46 -12.78 11.96
N ASP A 415 -0.14 -12.53 10.82
CA ASP A 415 0.31 -13.08 9.55
C ASP A 415 1.69 -12.52 9.14
N PHE A 416 1.94 -11.24 9.34
CA PHE A 416 3.24 -10.62 9.01
C PHE A 416 4.41 -11.31 9.70
N LEU A 417 4.23 -11.85 10.90
CA LEU A 417 5.28 -12.61 11.55
C LEU A 417 5.28 -14.08 11.14
N ALA A 418 4.12 -14.72 11.16
CA ALA A 418 4.00 -16.16 10.95
C ALA A 418 4.38 -16.60 9.53
N CYS A 419 4.15 -15.77 8.52
CA CYS A 419 4.36 -16.09 7.11
C CYS A 419 5.73 -15.71 6.55
N ALA A 420 6.75 -15.71 7.38
CA ALA A 420 8.11 -15.27 7.02
C ALA A 420 8.67 -15.86 5.73
N THR A 421 8.38 -17.14 5.46
CA THR A 421 8.94 -17.87 4.31
C THR A 421 7.92 -18.11 3.19
N TYR A 422 6.67 -17.64 3.38
CA TYR A 422 5.57 -17.93 2.47
C TYR A 422 5.11 -16.72 1.66
N TRP A 423 5.82 -15.58 1.79
CA TRP A 423 5.43 -14.31 1.21
C TRP A 423 6.42 -13.78 0.22
N TRP A 424 5.92 -12.89 -0.66
CA TRP A 424 6.79 -11.95 -1.32
C TRP A 424 7.44 -11.04 -0.28
N PRO A 425 8.79 -11.02 -0.19
CA PRO A 425 9.49 -10.34 0.90
C PRO A 425 9.46 -8.82 0.81
N VAL A 426 8.82 -8.26 -0.19
CA VAL A 426 8.76 -6.81 -0.41
C VAL A 426 7.86 -6.10 0.62
N PRO A 427 6.64 -6.57 0.93
CA PRO A 427 5.86 -5.96 2.01
C PRO A 427 6.49 -6.21 3.38
N ARG A 428 7.02 -7.41 3.59
CA ARG A 428 7.57 -7.90 4.85
C ARG A 428 8.91 -8.60 4.58
N PRO A 429 10.04 -7.90 4.72
CA PRO A 429 11.36 -8.48 4.48
C PRO A 429 11.63 -9.73 5.32
N ASN A 430 12.32 -10.71 4.76
CA ASN A 430 12.86 -11.84 5.53
C ASN A 430 14.19 -11.44 6.16
N GLN A 431 15.07 -10.92 5.33
CA GLN A 431 16.39 -10.43 5.72
C GLN A 431 16.64 -9.06 5.11
N VAL A 432 17.50 -8.30 5.73
CA VAL A 432 17.83 -6.92 5.33
C VAL A 432 19.31 -6.67 5.43
N LYS A 433 19.84 -5.84 4.55
CA LYS A 433 21.21 -5.34 4.64
C LYS A 433 21.25 -4.20 5.66
N VAL A 434 22.06 -4.33 6.70
CA VAL A 434 22.29 -3.30 7.70
C VAL A 434 23.64 -2.66 7.45
N ALA A 435 23.69 -1.34 7.35
CA ALA A 435 24.91 -0.60 7.05
C ALA A 435 26.03 -0.97 8.04
N GLY A 436 27.20 -1.38 7.51
CA GLY A 436 28.36 -1.77 8.31
C GLY A 436 28.24 -3.12 9.06
N GLN A 437 27.10 -3.81 9.00
CA GLN A 437 26.87 -5.05 9.75
C GLN A 437 26.51 -6.26 8.87
N GLY A 438 26.40 -6.07 7.54
CA GLY A 438 25.99 -7.13 6.61
C GLY A 438 24.51 -7.45 6.66
N THR A 439 24.15 -8.67 6.26
CA THR A 439 22.76 -9.15 6.23
C THR A 439 22.32 -9.63 7.61
N LYS A 440 21.11 -9.27 8.01
CA LYS A 440 20.47 -9.62 9.29
C LYS A 440 19.01 -10.03 9.05
N ASP A 441 18.49 -10.87 9.93
CA ASP A 441 17.05 -11.16 9.93
C ASP A 441 16.26 -9.88 10.24
N TRP A 442 15.22 -9.64 9.46
CA TRP A 442 14.38 -8.48 9.69
C TRP A 442 13.63 -8.55 11.03
N THR A 443 13.25 -9.76 11.46
CA THR A 443 12.54 -10.01 12.74
C THR A 443 13.44 -10.24 13.94
N ARG A 444 14.75 -9.99 13.85
CA ARG A 444 15.77 -10.33 14.85
C ARG A 444 15.50 -9.90 16.30
N SER A 445 14.60 -8.95 16.52
CA SER A 445 14.25 -8.44 17.87
C SER A 445 12.85 -8.82 18.32
N VAL A 446 12.17 -9.70 17.57
CA VAL A 446 10.82 -10.15 17.85
C VAL A 446 10.86 -11.61 18.29
N ALA A 447 10.43 -11.89 19.51
CA ALA A 447 10.49 -13.24 20.07
C ALA A 447 9.32 -14.12 19.62
N ASN A 448 8.13 -13.53 19.43
CA ASN A 448 6.91 -14.26 19.10
C ASN A 448 5.85 -13.35 18.44
N THR A 449 4.75 -13.95 18.03
CA THR A 449 3.64 -13.26 17.36
C THR A 449 2.94 -12.28 18.30
N GLU A 450 2.79 -12.61 19.57
CA GLU A 450 2.15 -11.78 20.59
C GLU A 450 2.90 -10.45 20.76
N GLU A 451 4.22 -10.47 20.82
CA GLU A 451 5.03 -9.25 20.87
C GLU A 451 4.87 -8.39 19.61
N PHE A 452 4.83 -9.03 18.44
CA PHE A 452 4.66 -8.30 17.19
C PHE A 452 3.30 -7.62 17.13
N VAL A 453 2.23 -8.33 17.46
CA VAL A 453 0.85 -7.81 17.55
C VAL A 453 0.76 -6.71 18.59
N ALA A 454 1.38 -6.88 19.76
CA ALA A 454 1.34 -5.91 20.87
C ALA A 454 2.09 -4.60 20.58
N GLY A 455 2.81 -4.49 19.46
CA GLY A 455 3.44 -3.24 19.03
C GLY A 455 4.86 -3.34 18.50
N LYS A 456 5.50 -4.51 18.47
CA LYS A 456 6.84 -4.62 17.87
C LYS A 456 6.82 -4.31 16.37
N TRP A 457 5.71 -4.52 15.68
CA TRP A 457 5.54 -4.21 14.26
C TRP A 457 5.94 -2.77 13.92
N ASN A 458 5.63 -1.82 14.79
CA ASN A 458 5.94 -0.41 14.52
C ASN A 458 7.40 -0.03 14.83
N LYS A 459 8.17 -0.93 15.45
CA LYS A 459 9.60 -0.75 15.73
C LYS A 459 10.50 -1.26 14.61
N MET A 460 9.96 -2.07 13.70
CA MET A 460 10.71 -2.67 12.60
C MET A 460 11.29 -1.61 11.66
N GLY A 461 12.43 -1.93 11.04
CA GLY A 461 13.08 -1.05 10.08
C GLY A 461 12.43 -1.08 8.69
N PHE A 462 12.57 0.00 7.96
CA PHE A 462 12.24 0.10 6.55
C PHE A 462 13.47 -0.12 5.69
N VAL A 463 13.30 -0.74 4.53
CA VAL A 463 14.35 -0.80 3.51
C VAL A 463 14.25 0.43 2.62
N THR A 464 15.34 1.20 2.51
CA THR A 464 15.41 2.42 1.71
C THR A 464 16.62 2.40 0.78
N ARG A 465 16.62 3.25 -0.25
CA ARG A 465 17.80 3.44 -1.11
C ARG A 465 18.73 4.48 -0.49
N GLN A 466 19.98 4.10 -0.27
CA GLN A 466 21.04 5.00 0.19
C GLN A 466 22.27 4.81 -0.69
N GLY A 467 22.67 5.84 -1.43
CA GLY A 467 23.83 5.80 -2.31
C GLY A 467 23.78 4.71 -3.38
N GLY A 468 22.58 4.29 -3.78
CA GLY A 468 22.37 3.19 -4.75
C GLY A 468 22.11 1.83 -4.11
N ASP A 469 22.48 1.62 -2.86
CA ASP A 469 22.23 0.40 -2.10
C ASP A 469 20.83 0.41 -1.44
N LEU A 470 20.24 -0.78 -1.31
CA LEU A 470 19.02 -1.03 -0.53
C LEU A 470 19.45 -1.48 0.88
N VAL A 471 19.17 -0.65 1.88
CA VAL A 471 19.59 -0.89 3.27
C VAL A 471 18.45 -0.63 4.24
N GLU A 472 18.49 -1.30 5.39
CA GLU A 472 17.52 -1.05 6.46
C GLU A 472 17.81 0.28 7.16
N THR A 473 16.74 1.06 7.36
CA THR A 473 16.73 2.33 8.11
C THR A 473 15.56 2.38 9.07
N ASP A 474 15.51 3.40 9.93
CA ASP A 474 14.36 3.71 10.80
C ASP A 474 13.95 2.58 11.78
N ARG A 475 14.85 1.64 12.07
CA ARG A 475 14.61 0.63 13.11
C ARG A 475 14.74 1.24 14.51
N CYS A 476 13.84 0.86 15.44
CA CYS A 476 13.75 1.50 16.77
C CYS A 476 13.65 0.51 17.93
N ASP A 477 14.06 -0.72 17.77
CA ASP A 477 13.85 -1.80 18.73
C ASP A 477 15.11 -2.38 19.37
N THR A 478 16.29 -1.85 19.00
CA THR A 478 17.57 -2.34 19.53
C THR A 478 18.39 -1.21 20.14
N ALA A 479 19.18 -1.54 21.17
CA ALA A 479 20.13 -0.61 21.78
C ALA A 479 21.24 -0.13 20.82
N ASP A 480 21.40 -0.80 19.68
CA ASP A 480 22.44 -0.53 18.68
C ASP A 480 22.08 0.57 17.67
N THR A 481 20.90 1.16 17.78
CA THR A 481 20.36 2.10 16.76
C THR A 481 20.69 3.58 17.01
N TRP A 482 21.69 3.91 17.80
CA TRP A 482 22.19 5.29 17.90
C TRP A 482 23.28 5.56 16.84
N VAL A 483 23.05 5.22 15.58
CA VAL A 483 23.95 5.63 14.48
C VAL A 483 23.15 6.41 13.47
N SER A 484 23.39 7.71 13.50
CA SER A 484 23.09 8.67 12.43
C SER A 484 21.65 9.15 12.31
N LEU A 485 21.22 9.96 13.27
CA LEU A 485 20.44 11.13 12.91
C LEU A 485 21.38 12.05 12.12
N VAL A 486 21.30 12.01 10.81
CA VAL A 486 21.85 13.07 9.96
C VAL A 486 21.19 14.36 10.44
N THR A 487 21.98 15.26 11.00
CA THR A 487 21.54 16.59 11.39
C THR A 487 20.87 17.25 10.18
N PRO A 488 19.57 17.55 10.22
CA PRO A 488 18.98 18.27 9.10
C PRO A 488 19.57 19.67 9.09
N THR A 489 20.27 20.02 8.05
CA THR A 489 20.55 21.43 7.76
C THR A 489 19.19 22.09 7.55
N LEU A 490 18.76 22.90 8.52
CA LEU A 490 17.54 23.70 8.46
C LEU A 490 17.67 24.68 7.28
N ILE A 491 17.07 24.33 6.15
CA ILE A 491 16.77 25.31 5.10
C ILE A 491 15.41 25.89 5.45
N PHE A 492 15.42 27.10 6.01
CA PHE A 492 14.21 27.88 6.19
C PHE A 492 13.69 28.29 4.81
N HIS A 493 12.56 27.76 4.39
CA HIS A 493 11.74 28.37 3.36
C HIS A 493 10.73 29.27 4.06
N ASP A 494 10.79 30.55 3.78
CA ASP A 494 9.89 31.59 4.28
C ASP A 494 8.43 31.23 3.95
N VAL A 495 7.65 31.06 5.01
CA VAL A 495 6.18 31.03 4.93
C VAL A 495 5.72 32.46 5.15
N PRO A 496 4.90 33.05 4.27
CA PRO A 496 4.39 34.40 4.48
C PRO A 496 3.51 34.47 5.73
N GLN A 497 3.90 35.30 6.69
CA GLN A 497 3.11 35.56 7.87
C GLN A 497 1.95 36.51 7.52
N GLY A 498 0.73 36.09 7.74
CA GLY A 498 -0.44 36.98 7.79
C GLY A 498 -0.46 37.78 9.10
N PRO A 499 -1.15 38.93 9.17
CA PRO A 499 -1.00 39.87 10.27
C PRO A 499 -1.60 39.36 11.59
N MET A 500 -0.76 39.30 12.63
CA MET A 500 -1.20 39.03 14.00
C MET A 500 -1.67 40.33 14.68
N GLY A 501 -2.86 40.28 15.26
CA GLY A 501 -3.36 41.26 16.20
C GLY A 501 -2.71 41.12 17.59
N PRO A 502 -2.73 42.14 18.45
CA PRO A 502 -1.89 42.22 19.65
C PRO A 502 -2.43 41.35 20.80
N LEU A 503 -1.58 40.46 21.33
CA LEU A 503 -1.83 39.70 22.57
C LEU A 503 -0.96 40.25 23.72
N ALA A 504 -1.62 40.49 24.83
CA ALA A 504 -1.11 41.12 26.03
C ALA A 504 -0.05 40.27 26.74
N LYS A 505 0.96 40.95 27.27
CA LYS A 505 2.04 40.43 28.12
C LYS A 505 1.49 39.86 29.44
N ARG A 506 1.78 38.59 29.75
CA ARG A 506 1.87 38.14 31.14
C ARG A 506 3.24 37.51 31.37
N ARG A 507 3.98 38.09 32.31
CA ARG A 507 5.25 37.59 32.86
C ARG A 507 4.94 36.55 33.95
N GLY A 508 5.66 35.44 34.00
CA GLY A 508 5.77 34.51 35.11
C GLY A 508 7.16 33.90 35.15
N PRO A 509 7.71 33.52 36.31
CA PRO A 509 9.13 33.53 36.57
C PRO A 509 9.89 32.27 36.15
N LEU A 510 11.16 32.51 35.78
CA LEU A 510 12.22 31.53 35.55
C LEU A 510 12.52 30.72 36.82
N CYS A 511 12.51 29.41 36.71
CA CYS A 511 13.04 28.49 37.71
C CYS A 511 14.31 27.84 37.14
N SER A 512 15.46 28.28 37.61
CA SER A 512 16.76 27.66 37.40
C SER A 512 16.91 26.43 38.27
N ARG A 513 17.25 25.26 37.73
CA ARG A 513 17.83 24.16 38.49
C ARG A 513 19.19 23.77 37.90
N SER A 514 20.18 23.92 38.77
CA SER A 514 21.57 23.54 38.59
C SER A 514 21.74 22.03 38.48
N VAL A 515 22.55 21.62 37.53
CA VAL A 515 23.07 20.25 37.39
C VAL A 515 24.33 20.12 38.21
N ARG A 516 24.37 19.16 39.17
CA ARG A 516 25.59 18.70 39.82
C ARG A 516 26.06 17.39 39.15
N PRO A 517 27.37 17.17 38.97
CA PRO A 517 27.88 15.92 38.44
C PRO A 517 27.96 14.85 39.53
N LEU A 518 27.56 13.62 39.21
CA LEU A 518 27.78 12.43 40.01
C LEU A 518 29.14 11.80 39.67
N ARG A 519 29.91 11.55 40.71
CA ARG A 519 31.19 10.84 40.70
C ARG A 519 30.96 9.34 40.61
N SER A 520 31.96 8.71 39.98
CA SER A 520 32.25 7.28 39.88
C SER A 520 32.14 6.50 41.22
N PHE A 521 31.49 5.32 41.18
CA PHE A 521 31.97 4.06 41.72
C PHE A 521 31.56 2.93 40.81
#